data_46306a7e10c30ebb225f012a1e695897
#
_entry.id   46306a7e10c30ebb225f012a1e695897
#
_cell.length_a   1.000
_cell.length_b   1.000
_cell.length_c   1.000
_cell.angle_alpha   90.00
_cell.angle_beta   90.00
_cell.angle_gamma   90.00
#
_symmetry.space_group_name_H-M   'P 1'
#
loop_
_entity.id
_entity.type
_entity.pdbx_description
1 polymer ?
#
loop_
_entity_poly.entity_id
_entity_poly.type
_entity_poly.pdbx_seq_one_letter_code
_entity_poly.pdbx_strand_id
1 'polypeptide(L)'
;MNSAKYVDEKIAQMKSEGMTLRDEAWKAALLCVGWPYVYAGRGEKCTPANRRARYSASHPTIKTKCKNFDGKGTCDGCKWFPKKERVLFFDCRGFTYWILLKVYGWKLNGAGATSQWNNKANWKAKGTISSCPDDKLVCLFVQDKNNKSKMSHTGLGYKGETVECSSGVQHFTKRTKKWTHWGLPACEDENIPTPPEPTPTPTPEKKKPTIRKGSKGTYVKECQNDLIKLGYDVGKTGADGKFGNCTDKAVKAFQKDKKLKVDGIVGAKTWEELDNAIAEKTG
;
A
#
# COMPACT_ATOMS: atom_id res chain seq x y z
N MET A 1 -18.96 3.72 -4.42
CA MET A 1 -17.51 3.93 -4.30
C MET A 1 -17.04 3.19 -3.07
N ASN A 2 -16.02 2.33 -3.22
CA ASN A 2 -15.51 1.48 -2.16
C ASN A 2 -14.55 2.26 -1.24
N SER A 3 -14.46 1.89 0.05
CA SER A 3 -13.43 2.41 0.95
C SER A 3 -12.07 1.72 0.70
N ALA A 4 -11.00 2.30 1.20
CA ALA A 4 -9.66 1.67 1.12
C ALA A 4 -9.62 0.33 1.87
N LYS A 5 -10.25 0.27 3.04
CA LYS A 5 -10.38 -0.96 3.84
C LYS A 5 -11.10 -2.06 3.06
N TYR A 6 -12.25 -1.74 2.45
CA TYR A 6 -13.00 -2.71 1.63
C TYR A 6 -12.16 -3.26 0.47
N VAL A 7 -11.37 -2.40 -0.19
CA VAL A 7 -10.50 -2.84 -1.30
C VAL A 7 -9.39 -3.76 -0.78
N ASP A 8 -8.77 -3.43 0.36
CA ASP A 8 -7.75 -4.27 0.98
C ASP A 8 -8.33 -5.65 1.38
N GLU A 9 -9.53 -5.70 1.98
CA GLU A 9 -10.23 -6.95 2.31
C GLU A 9 -10.54 -7.78 1.07
N LYS A 10 -10.97 -7.15 -0.03
CA LYS A 10 -11.25 -7.85 -1.29
C LYS A 10 -9.98 -8.39 -1.96
N ILE A 11 -8.87 -7.67 -1.90
CA ILE A 11 -7.57 -8.17 -2.38
C ILE A 11 -7.17 -9.41 -1.58
N ALA A 12 -7.26 -9.37 -0.25
CA ALA A 12 -6.97 -10.52 0.60
C ALA A 12 -7.87 -11.73 0.29
N GLN A 13 -9.17 -11.50 0.07
CA GLN A 13 -10.12 -12.53 -0.34
C GLN A 13 -9.72 -13.16 -1.68
N MET A 14 -9.44 -12.35 -2.71
CA MET A 14 -9.05 -12.85 -4.04
C MET A 14 -7.78 -13.72 -3.98
N LYS A 15 -6.82 -13.35 -3.13
CA LYS A 15 -5.63 -14.16 -2.86
C LYS A 15 -5.97 -15.53 -2.26
N SER A 16 -6.84 -15.55 -1.25
CA SER A 16 -7.27 -16.81 -0.61
C SER A 16 -8.07 -17.72 -1.53
N GLU A 17 -8.74 -17.17 -2.54
CA GLU A 17 -9.49 -17.89 -3.57
C GLU A 17 -8.61 -18.43 -4.70
N GLY A 18 -7.29 -18.20 -4.65
CA GLY A 18 -6.34 -18.69 -5.66
C GLY A 18 -6.46 -18.00 -7.03
N MET A 19 -6.95 -16.76 -7.06
CA MET A 19 -7.04 -15.98 -8.28
C MET A 19 -5.65 -15.70 -8.86
N THR A 20 -5.51 -15.63 -10.20
CA THR A 20 -4.24 -15.21 -10.80
C THR A 20 -3.91 -13.77 -10.42
N LEU A 21 -2.62 -13.46 -10.20
CA LEU A 21 -2.20 -12.09 -9.86
C LEU A 21 -2.65 -11.04 -10.89
N ARG A 22 -2.74 -11.43 -12.15
CA ARG A 22 -3.27 -10.61 -13.24
C ARG A 22 -4.73 -10.23 -13.04
N ASP A 23 -5.59 -11.22 -12.85
CA ASP A 23 -7.02 -10.99 -12.64
C ASP A 23 -7.27 -10.27 -11.31
N GLU A 24 -6.49 -10.59 -10.25
CA GLU A 24 -6.52 -9.89 -8.98
C GLU A 24 -6.17 -8.41 -9.15
N ALA A 25 -5.08 -8.08 -9.86
CA ALA A 25 -4.66 -6.70 -10.11
C ALA A 25 -5.71 -5.94 -10.93
N TRP A 26 -6.30 -6.58 -11.94
CA TRP A 26 -7.36 -5.98 -12.72
C TRP A 26 -8.61 -5.70 -11.87
N LYS A 27 -9.08 -6.69 -11.10
CA LYS A 27 -10.23 -6.52 -10.20
C LYS A 27 -9.96 -5.48 -9.12
N ALA A 28 -8.75 -5.46 -8.53
CA ALA A 28 -8.35 -4.44 -7.57
C ALA A 28 -8.42 -3.03 -8.18
N ALA A 29 -7.97 -2.87 -9.43
CA ALA A 29 -8.06 -1.60 -10.15
C ALA A 29 -9.52 -1.16 -10.36
N LEU A 30 -10.41 -2.08 -10.74
CA LEU A 30 -11.84 -1.82 -10.90
C LEU A 30 -12.51 -1.39 -9.58
N LEU A 31 -12.13 -1.99 -8.46
CA LEU A 31 -12.65 -1.63 -7.14
C LEU A 31 -12.31 -0.19 -6.73
N CYS A 32 -11.25 0.38 -7.29
CA CYS A 32 -10.83 1.77 -7.03
C CYS A 32 -11.60 2.82 -7.87
N VAL A 33 -12.45 2.42 -8.80
CA VAL A 33 -13.18 3.36 -9.68
C VAL A 33 -13.95 4.39 -8.86
N GLY A 34 -13.80 5.65 -9.23
CA GLY A 34 -14.38 6.80 -8.54
C GLY A 34 -13.46 7.44 -7.50
N TRP A 35 -12.33 6.82 -7.13
CA TRP A 35 -11.37 7.43 -6.23
C TRP A 35 -10.71 8.68 -6.84
N PRO A 36 -10.36 9.68 -6.00
CA PRO A 36 -9.95 10.98 -6.51
C PRO A 36 -8.55 11.01 -7.11
N TYR A 37 -8.37 11.83 -8.13
CA TYR A 37 -7.05 12.24 -8.62
C TYR A 37 -6.47 13.35 -7.72
N VAL A 38 -5.20 13.22 -7.35
CA VAL A 38 -4.39 14.27 -6.75
C VAL A 38 -3.00 14.22 -7.38
N TYR A 39 -2.51 15.35 -7.89
CA TYR A 39 -1.17 15.41 -8.48
C TYR A 39 -0.11 14.89 -7.51
N ALA A 40 0.84 14.10 -8.01
CA ALA A 40 1.85 13.40 -7.24
C ALA A 40 1.30 12.44 -6.15
N GLY A 41 0.01 12.13 -6.14
CA GLY A 41 -0.61 11.14 -5.23
C GLY A 41 -0.15 9.72 -5.52
N ARG A 42 0.07 8.93 -4.46
CA ARG A 42 0.65 7.57 -4.54
C ARG A 42 -0.13 6.54 -3.72
N GLY A 43 -1.37 6.83 -3.36
CA GLY A 43 -2.19 5.98 -2.51
C GLY A 43 -2.26 6.46 -1.06
N GLU A 44 -2.08 7.74 -0.83
CA GLU A 44 -2.31 8.32 0.48
C GLU A 44 -3.81 8.41 0.80
N LYS A 45 -4.15 8.29 2.08
CA LYS A 45 -5.52 8.52 2.54
C LYS A 45 -5.98 9.93 2.19
N CYS A 46 -7.20 10.06 1.66
CA CYS A 46 -7.78 11.35 1.28
C CYS A 46 -8.14 12.17 2.54
N THR A 47 -7.18 12.90 3.07
CA THR A 47 -7.32 13.82 4.20
C THR A 47 -6.92 15.24 3.79
N PRO A 48 -7.39 16.31 4.49
CA PRO A 48 -6.93 17.68 4.24
C PRO A 48 -5.40 17.81 4.33
N ALA A 49 -4.79 17.20 5.34
CA ALA A 49 -3.33 17.25 5.53
C ALA A 49 -2.57 16.60 4.37
N ASN A 50 -2.98 15.40 3.93
CA ASN A 50 -2.34 14.71 2.81
C ASN A 50 -2.55 15.45 1.48
N ARG A 51 -3.72 16.07 1.28
CA ARG A 51 -3.97 16.91 0.10
C ARG A 51 -3.09 18.14 0.10
N ARG A 52 -2.96 18.83 1.24
CA ARG A 52 -2.07 19.99 1.38
C ARG A 52 -0.61 19.64 1.07
N ALA A 53 -0.14 18.49 1.55
CA ALA A 53 1.22 18.00 1.28
C ALA A 53 1.47 17.73 -0.22
N ARG A 54 0.42 17.51 -1.02
CA ARG A 54 0.50 17.27 -2.47
C ARG A 54 0.02 18.46 -3.31
N TYR A 55 -0.44 19.54 -2.67
CA TYR A 55 -0.93 20.70 -3.39
C TYR A 55 0.18 21.42 -4.15
N SER A 56 -0.11 21.75 -5.40
CA SER A 56 0.72 22.62 -6.23
C SER A 56 -0.18 23.59 -6.99
N ALA A 57 0.15 24.86 -6.95
CA ALA A 57 -0.61 25.90 -7.66
C ALA A 57 -0.58 25.72 -9.18
N SER A 58 0.55 25.22 -9.73
CA SER A 58 0.72 24.94 -11.16
C SER A 58 0.01 23.66 -11.62
N HIS A 59 -0.35 22.77 -10.68
CA HIS A 59 -1.08 21.54 -10.95
C HIS A 59 -2.27 21.41 -10.00
N PRO A 60 -3.28 22.28 -10.13
CA PRO A 60 -4.44 22.25 -9.26
C PRO A 60 -5.23 20.97 -9.47
N THR A 61 -5.23 20.14 -8.45
CA THR A 61 -5.95 18.89 -8.47
C THR A 61 -7.44 19.10 -8.26
N ILE A 62 -8.24 18.56 -9.17
CA ILE A 62 -9.70 18.36 -9.05
C ILE A 62 -10.46 19.56 -8.43
N LYS A 63 -10.09 20.79 -8.79
CA LYS A 63 -10.75 22.01 -8.32
C LYS A 63 -12.27 21.94 -8.41
N THR A 64 -12.80 21.38 -9.50
CA THR A 64 -14.22 21.32 -9.76
C THR A 64 -14.97 20.23 -8.99
N LYS A 65 -14.27 19.20 -8.51
CA LYS A 65 -14.89 18.02 -7.87
C LYS A 65 -14.65 17.92 -6.37
N CYS A 66 -13.71 18.68 -5.83
CA CYS A 66 -13.38 18.69 -4.41
C CYS A 66 -13.19 20.11 -3.91
N LYS A 67 -14.13 20.62 -3.10
CA LYS A 67 -14.04 21.94 -2.47
C LYS A 67 -12.78 22.13 -1.61
N ASN A 68 -12.23 21.02 -1.12
CA ASN A 68 -11.03 20.99 -0.29
C ASN A 68 -9.80 20.46 -1.04
N PHE A 69 -9.68 20.80 -2.32
CA PHE A 69 -8.60 20.29 -3.18
C PHE A 69 -7.20 20.73 -2.70
N ASP A 70 -7.09 21.88 -2.08
CA ASP A 70 -5.85 22.47 -1.54
C ASP A 70 -5.58 22.07 -0.07
N GLY A 71 -6.49 21.34 0.56
CA GLY A 71 -6.37 20.89 1.94
C GLY A 71 -6.63 21.93 3.01
N LYS A 72 -7.14 23.12 2.65
CA LYS A 72 -7.40 24.21 3.60
C LYS A 72 -8.72 24.08 4.36
N GLY A 73 -9.73 23.42 3.77
CA GLY A 73 -11.05 23.24 4.36
C GLY A 73 -11.22 21.90 5.09
N THR A 74 -12.46 21.64 5.53
CA THR A 74 -12.89 20.34 6.09
C THR A 74 -13.34 19.38 5.00
N CYS A 75 -13.44 18.10 5.31
CA CYS A 75 -13.98 17.08 4.41
C CYS A 75 -15.46 16.77 4.69
N ASP A 76 -16.16 17.60 5.45
CA ASP A 76 -17.56 17.39 5.81
C ASP A 76 -18.44 17.42 4.56
N GLY A 77 -19.30 16.43 4.40
CA GLY A 77 -20.13 16.24 3.20
C GLY A 77 -19.38 15.88 1.91
N CYS A 78 -18.08 15.57 2.00
CA CYS A 78 -17.29 15.18 0.85
C CYS A 78 -17.70 13.80 0.34
N LYS A 79 -17.99 13.68 -0.97
CA LYS A 79 -18.38 12.41 -1.60
C LYS A 79 -17.30 11.30 -1.52
N TRP A 80 -16.04 11.65 -1.29
CA TRP A 80 -14.93 10.72 -1.09
C TRP A 80 -14.68 10.37 0.38
N PHE A 81 -15.63 10.72 1.24
CA PHE A 81 -15.61 10.39 2.65
C PHE A 81 -16.95 9.75 3.07
N PRO A 82 -17.35 8.63 2.42
CA PRO A 82 -18.60 7.98 2.77
C PRO A 82 -18.47 7.31 4.13
N LYS A 83 -19.44 7.56 5.02
CA LYS A 83 -19.65 6.82 6.30
C LYS A 83 -18.40 6.62 7.16
N LYS A 84 -17.56 7.65 7.34
CA LYS A 84 -16.34 7.64 8.18
C LYS A 84 -15.15 6.82 7.61
N GLU A 85 -15.29 6.13 6.51
CA GLU A 85 -14.19 5.41 5.85
C GLU A 85 -13.59 6.23 4.72
N ARG A 86 -12.26 6.26 4.66
CA ARG A 86 -11.53 7.08 3.68
C ARG A 86 -11.15 6.27 2.46
N VAL A 87 -11.22 6.94 1.30
CA VAL A 87 -10.61 6.45 0.06
C VAL A 87 -9.15 6.91 -0.01
N LEU A 88 -8.39 6.32 -0.94
CA LEU A 88 -7.07 6.79 -1.31
C LEU A 88 -7.15 7.76 -2.49
N PHE A 89 -6.05 8.47 -2.77
CA PHE A 89 -5.92 9.29 -3.95
C PHE A 89 -4.61 9.01 -4.69
N PHE A 90 -4.64 9.24 -6.00
CA PHE A 90 -3.52 8.97 -6.91
C PHE A 90 -3.38 10.05 -7.97
N ASP A 91 -2.19 10.19 -8.54
CA ASP A 91 -2.02 10.61 -9.93
C ASP A 91 -2.01 9.37 -10.85
N CYS A 92 -1.83 9.56 -12.15
CA CYS A 92 -1.83 8.46 -13.12
C CYS A 92 -0.75 7.42 -12.82
N ARG A 93 0.46 7.88 -12.48
CA ARG A 93 1.61 7.04 -12.17
C ARG A 93 1.48 6.37 -10.79
N GLY A 94 1.00 7.11 -9.80
CA GLY A 94 0.78 6.59 -8.45
C GLY A 94 -0.25 5.47 -8.42
N PHE A 95 -1.27 5.54 -9.29
CA PHE A 95 -2.28 4.49 -9.41
C PHE A 95 -1.68 3.18 -9.96
N THR A 96 -0.99 3.24 -11.11
CA THR A 96 -0.35 2.03 -11.69
C THR A 96 0.69 1.43 -10.74
N TYR A 97 1.50 2.28 -10.11
CA TYR A 97 2.46 1.87 -9.08
C TYR A 97 1.79 1.15 -7.91
N TRP A 98 0.69 1.71 -7.38
CA TRP A 98 0.02 1.18 -6.20
C TRP A 98 -0.62 -0.18 -6.48
N ILE A 99 -1.29 -0.35 -7.62
CA ILE A 99 -1.88 -1.65 -8.01
C ILE A 99 -0.81 -2.74 -8.11
N LEU A 100 0.29 -2.46 -8.81
CA LEU A 100 1.36 -3.45 -8.99
C LEU A 100 2.07 -3.76 -7.66
N LEU A 101 2.25 -2.77 -6.79
CA LEU A 101 2.82 -2.99 -5.47
C LEU A 101 1.88 -3.81 -4.56
N LYS A 102 0.59 -3.50 -4.56
CA LYS A 102 -0.40 -4.17 -3.69
C LYS A 102 -0.61 -5.63 -4.04
N VAL A 103 -0.66 -5.95 -5.33
CA VAL A 103 -1.00 -7.30 -5.79
C VAL A 103 0.24 -8.14 -6.01
N TYR A 104 1.22 -7.64 -6.74
CA TYR A 104 2.44 -8.39 -7.07
C TYR A 104 3.57 -8.20 -6.05
N GLY A 105 3.44 -7.28 -5.07
CA GLY A 105 4.56 -6.89 -4.22
C GLY A 105 5.68 -6.16 -4.97
N TRP A 106 5.45 -5.76 -6.22
CA TRP A 106 6.47 -5.27 -7.12
C TRP A 106 6.44 -3.75 -7.30
N LYS A 107 7.63 -3.12 -7.24
CA LYS A 107 7.79 -1.67 -7.33
C LYS A 107 8.04 -1.23 -8.78
N LEU A 108 7.08 -0.55 -9.39
CA LEU A 108 7.24 0.11 -10.67
C LEU A 108 8.12 1.37 -10.51
N ASN A 109 9.37 1.30 -10.98
CA ASN A 109 10.36 2.35 -10.77
C ASN A 109 10.11 3.57 -11.68
N GLY A 110 10.33 4.78 -11.12
CA GLY A 110 10.21 6.04 -11.85
C GLY A 110 9.28 7.04 -11.17
N ALA A 111 9.65 8.32 -11.20
CA ALA A 111 8.91 9.39 -10.54
C ALA A 111 7.74 9.99 -11.37
N GLY A 112 7.59 9.59 -12.62
CA GLY A 112 6.53 10.03 -13.54
C GLY A 112 6.38 9.05 -14.71
N ALA A 113 5.38 9.23 -15.56
CA ALA A 113 5.11 8.34 -16.70
C ALA A 113 6.34 8.18 -17.62
N THR A 114 7.06 9.25 -17.92
CA THR A 114 8.29 9.21 -18.72
C THR A 114 9.39 8.37 -18.06
N SER A 115 9.64 8.58 -16.77
CA SER A 115 10.70 7.84 -16.07
C SER A 115 10.31 6.38 -15.83
N GLN A 116 9.04 6.07 -15.65
CA GLN A 116 8.56 4.68 -15.65
C GLN A 116 8.81 4.01 -17.01
N TRP A 117 8.42 4.67 -18.11
CA TRP A 117 8.59 4.17 -19.47
C TRP A 117 10.06 3.92 -19.82
N ASN A 118 10.96 4.85 -19.46
CA ASN A 118 12.38 4.79 -19.80
C ASN A 118 13.18 3.79 -18.95
N ASN A 119 12.66 3.40 -17.78
CA ASN A 119 13.35 2.43 -16.92
C ASN A 119 13.19 1.02 -17.49
N LYS A 120 14.27 0.49 -18.08
CA LYS A 120 14.28 -0.84 -18.74
C LYS A 120 13.91 -1.98 -17.78
N ALA A 121 14.28 -1.87 -16.50
CA ALA A 121 13.97 -2.89 -15.48
C ALA A 121 12.47 -3.05 -15.19
N ASN A 122 11.64 -2.09 -15.63
CA ASN A 122 10.20 -2.19 -15.45
C ASN A 122 9.51 -3.16 -16.42
N TRP A 123 10.16 -3.54 -17.52
CA TRP A 123 9.46 -4.15 -18.65
C TRP A 123 10.10 -5.45 -19.12
N LYS A 124 9.30 -6.51 -19.23
CA LYS A 124 9.66 -7.71 -20.03
C LYS A 124 9.61 -7.43 -21.52
N ALA A 125 8.59 -6.67 -21.93
CA ALA A 125 8.37 -6.24 -23.30
C ALA A 125 7.71 -4.88 -23.33
N LYS A 126 7.90 -4.14 -24.40
CA LYS A 126 7.19 -2.89 -24.64
C LYS A 126 7.09 -2.60 -26.14
N GLY A 127 6.08 -1.85 -26.53
CA GLY A 127 5.83 -1.53 -27.93
C GLY A 127 4.83 -0.40 -28.13
N THR A 128 4.47 -0.19 -29.39
CA THR A 128 3.41 0.72 -29.79
C THR A 128 2.03 0.07 -29.58
N ILE A 129 0.99 0.87 -29.44
CA ILE A 129 -0.35 0.39 -29.10
C ILE A 129 -0.91 -0.62 -30.10
N SER A 130 -0.49 -0.58 -31.36
CA SER A 130 -0.91 -1.53 -32.40
C SER A 130 -0.53 -2.98 -32.13
N SER A 131 0.54 -3.21 -31.35
CA SER A 131 1.01 -4.54 -30.95
C SER A 131 0.68 -4.88 -29.49
N CYS A 132 -0.25 -4.14 -28.86
CA CYS A 132 -0.57 -4.33 -27.47
C CYS A 132 -1.33 -5.65 -27.24
N PRO A 133 -0.82 -6.56 -26.40
CA PRO A 133 -1.53 -7.80 -26.08
C PRO A 133 -2.80 -7.50 -25.26
N ASP A 134 -3.87 -8.25 -25.53
CA ASP A 134 -5.12 -8.14 -24.79
C ASP A 134 -5.25 -9.17 -23.67
N ASP A 135 -4.46 -10.25 -23.74
CA ASP A 135 -4.44 -11.34 -22.76
C ASP A 135 -3.48 -11.11 -21.57
N LYS A 136 -2.77 -9.99 -21.56
CA LYS A 136 -1.80 -9.60 -20.53
C LYS A 136 -2.23 -8.32 -19.82
N LEU A 137 -1.90 -8.23 -18.53
CA LEU A 137 -2.00 -6.95 -17.82
C LEU A 137 -0.81 -6.08 -18.21
N VAL A 138 -1.08 -4.95 -18.82
CA VAL A 138 -0.04 -4.01 -19.31
C VAL A 138 -0.21 -2.63 -18.67
N CYS A 139 0.90 -1.91 -18.55
CA CYS A 139 0.86 -0.47 -18.37
C CYS A 139 0.74 0.20 -19.73
N LEU A 140 -0.24 1.07 -19.88
CA LEU A 140 -0.47 1.86 -21.08
C LEU A 140 0.13 3.25 -20.91
N PHE A 141 0.59 3.84 -22.03
CA PHE A 141 1.21 5.16 -22.02
C PHE A 141 0.67 6.03 -23.16
N VAL A 142 0.58 7.33 -22.86
CA VAL A 142 0.30 8.36 -23.86
C VAL A 142 1.60 9.14 -24.11
N GLN A 143 2.12 9.06 -25.33
CA GLN A 143 3.27 9.86 -25.74
C GLN A 143 2.87 11.33 -25.83
N ASP A 144 3.75 12.20 -25.35
CA ASP A 144 3.51 13.65 -25.43
C ASP A 144 3.49 14.13 -26.89
N LYS A 145 2.51 14.95 -27.23
CA LYS A 145 2.32 15.42 -28.61
C LYS A 145 3.44 16.33 -29.07
N ASN A 146 3.98 17.14 -28.17
CA ASN A 146 5.00 18.14 -28.45
C ASN A 146 6.43 17.61 -28.22
N ASN A 147 6.57 16.56 -27.43
CA ASN A 147 7.87 15.96 -27.13
C ASN A 147 7.79 14.43 -27.16
N LYS A 148 8.18 13.84 -28.29
CA LYS A 148 8.11 12.39 -28.53
C LYS A 148 9.01 11.54 -27.61
N SER A 149 9.94 12.15 -26.87
CA SER A 149 10.74 11.46 -25.85
C SER A 149 10.02 11.35 -24.49
N LYS A 150 8.87 12.00 -24.33
CA LYS A 150 8.12 12.04 -23.08
C LYS A 150 6.80 11.26 -23.15
N MET A 151 6.43 10.70 -22.00
CA MET A 151 5.09 10.14 -21.76
C MET A 151 4.32 11.07 -20.83
N SER A 152 3.15 11.52 -21.24
CA SER A 152 2.33 12.49 -20.51
C SER A 152 1.35 11.81 -19.55
N HIS A 153 1.04 10.54 -19.78
CA HIS A 153 0.04 9.80 -18.99
C HIS A 153 0.30 8.30 -18.97
N THR A 154 -0.21 7.60 -17.95
CA THR A 154 -0.18 6.15 -17.83
C THR A 154 -1.47 5.61 -17.20
N GLY A 155 -1.78 4.35 -17.49
CA GLY A 155 -2.90 3.59 -16.96
C GLY A 155 -2.64 2.09 -17.07
N LEU A 156 -3.62 1.27 -16.71
CA LEU A 156 -3.59 -0.18 -16.87
C LEU A 156 -4.47 -0.61 -18.02
N GLY A 157 -4.05 -1.63 -18.76
CA GLY A 157 -4.82 -2.25 -19.84
C GLY A 157 -4.90 -3.76 -19.67
N TYR A 158 -6.10 -4.34 -19.90
CA TYR A 158 -6.33 -5.78 -19.90
C TYR A 158 -7.62 -6.08 -20.68
N LYS A 159 -7.63 -7.15 -21.44
CA LYS A 159 -8.80 -7.60 -22.26
C LYS A 159 -9.41 -6.51 -23.14
N GLY A 160 -8.55 -5.64 -23.71
CA GLY A 160 -9.02 -4.52 -24.55
C GLY A 160 -9.64 -3.36 -23.77
N GLU A 161 -9.70 -3.42 -22.46
CA GLU A 161 -10.23 -2.41 -21.56
C GLU A 161 -9.12 -1.58 -20.92
N THR A 162 -9.47 -0.48 -20.23
CA THR A 162 -8.49 0.35 -19.51
C THR A 162 -9.02 0.84 -18.17
N VAL A 163 -8.14 0.89 -17.17
CA VAL A 163 -8.37 1.62 -15.91
C VAL A 163 -7.25 2.63 -15.73
N GLU A 164 -7.62 3.88 -15.50
CA GLU A 164 -6.67 4.98 -15.38
C GLU A 164 -7.07 5.99 -14.31
N CYS A 165 -6.12 6.78 -13.84
CA CYS A 165 -6.38 7.90 -12.95
C CYS A 165 -6.00 9.22 -13.64
N SER A 166 -6.99 9.96 -14.16
CA SER A 166 -6.81 11.26 -14.81
C SER A 166 -7.59 12.35 -14.10
N SER A 167 -8.90 12.29 -14.04
CA SER A 167 -9.76 13.17 -13.22
C SER A 167 -10.40 12.42 -12.04
N GLY A 168 -9.82 11.34 -11.64
CA GLY A 168 -10.19 10.28 -10.73
C GLY A 168 -9.91 8.95 -11.39
N VAL A 169 -10.05 7.84 -10.64
CA VAL A 169 -9.93 6.49 -11.20
C VAL A 169 -11.16 6.21 -12.05
N GLN A 170 -10.94 5.88 -13.32
CA GLN A 170 -11.96 5.65 -14.34
C GLN A 170 -11.71 4.34 -15.05
N HIS A 171 -12.80 3.64 -15.39
CA HIS A 171 -12.80 2.43 -16.20
C HIS A 171 -13.42 2.72 -17.57
N PHE A 172 -12.79 2.20 -18.60
CA PHE A 172 -13.28 2.25 -19.99
C PHE A 172 -13.32 0.82 -20.53
N THR A 173 -14.49 0.39 -20.93
CA THR A 173 -14.76 -0.95 -21.48
C THR A 173 -14.17 -1.18 -22.88
N LYS A 174 -13.59 -0.13 -23.46
CA LYS A 174 -12.82 -0.21 -24.70
C LYS A 174 -11.57 0.67 -24.58
N ARG A 175 -10.44 0.15 -25.05
CA ARG A 175 -9.19 0.92 -25.11
C ARG A 175 -9.35 2.10 -26.05
N THR A 176 -9.22 3.31 -25.51
CA THR A 176 -9.41 4.53 -26.29
C THR A 176 -8.21 4.83 -27.20
N LYS A 177 -8.43 5.58 -28.30
CA LYS A 177 -7.40 5.95 -29.28
C LYS A 177 -6.28 6.86 -28.75
N LYS A 178 -6.38 7.36 -27.51
CA LYS A 178 -5.34 8.21 -26.90
C LYS A 178 -4.05 7.46 -26.56
N TRP A 179 -4.15 6.16 -26.30
CA TRP A 179 -3.02 5.33 -25.93
C TRP A 179 -2.09 5.14 -27.13
N THR A 180 -0.79 5.29 -26.91
CA THR A 180 0.23 5.24 -27.96
C THR A 180 1.21 4.09 -27.78
N HIS A 181 1.49 3.71 -26.53
CA HIS A 181 2.47 2.69 -26.18
C HIS A 181 1.95 1.81 -25.03
N TRP A 182 2.56 0.65 -24.89
CA TRP A 182 2.34 -0.29 -23.80
C TRP A 182 3.66 -0.87 -23.27
N GLY A 183 3.67 -1.25 -22.01
CA GLY A 183 4.77 -2.01 -21.39
C GLY A 183 4.21 -3.16 -20.56
N LEU A 184 4.73 -4.36 -20.80
CA LEU A 184 4.45 -5.54 -19.97
C LEU A 184 5.30 -5.45 -18.71
N PRO A 185 4.71 -5.33 -17.52
CA PRO A 185 5.48 -5.24 -16.28
C PRO A 185 6.38 -6.47 -16.08
N ALA A 186 7.57 -6.24 -15.54
CA ALA A 186 8.52 -7.32 -15.30
C ALA A 186 8.03 -8.38 -14.31
N CYS A 187 7.03 -8.01 -13.49
CA CYS A 187 6.36 -8.92 -12.55
C CYS A 187 5.21 -9.72 -13.17
N GLU A 188 4.80 -9.41 -14.40
CA GLU A 188 3.71 -10.12 -15.07
C GLU A 188 4.23 -11.46 -15.60
N ASP A 189 3.86 -12.56 -14.92
CA ASP A 189 4.14 -13.94 -15.34
C ASP A 189 2.85 -14.70 -15.61
N GLU A 190 2.89 -15.60 -16.59
CA GLU A 190 1.72 -16.38 -17.02
C GLU A 190 1.30 -17.44 -15.99
N ASN A 191 2.21 -17.86 -15.12
CA ASN A 191 2.10 -19.05 -14.30
C ASN A 191 2.51 -18.88 -12.83
N ILE A 192 2.47 -17.65 -12.27
CA ILE A 192 2.57 -17.59 -10.83
C ILE A 192 1.14 -17.75 -10.29
N PRO A 193 0.75 -18.95 -9.79
CA PRO A 193 -0.36 -19.05 -8.87
C PRO A 193 -0.08 -17.99 -7.80
N THR A 194 -1.11 -17.30 -7.31
CA THR A 194 -0.96 -16.44 -6.13
C THR A 194 -0.01 -17.17 -5.19
N PRO A 195 1.18 -16.62 -4.84
CA PRO A 195 2.02 -17.30 -3.88
C PRO A 195 1.10 -17.63 -2.71
N PRO A 196 1.10 -18.85 -2.17
CA PRO A 196 0.41 -19.09 -0.91
C PRO A 196 0.83 -17.90 -0.07
N GLU A 197 -0.16 -17.23 0.55
CA GLU A 197 0.05 -16.01 1.34
C GLU A 197 1.44 -16.14 1.95
N PRO A 198 2.41 -15.26 1.66
CA PRO A 198 3.72 -15.50 2.19
C PRO A 198 3.44 -15.69 3.66
N THR A 199 3.63 -16.91 4.15
CA THR A 199 3.97 -17.13 5.55
C THR A 199 4.84 -15.93 5.82
N PRO A 200 4.41 -14.92 6.62
CA PRO A 200 4.93 -13.58 6.54
C PRO A 200 6.44 -13.70 6.45
N THR A 201 6.94 -13.59 5.20
CA THR A 201 8.39 -13.49 5.00
C THR A 201 8.66 -12.26 5.81
N PRO A 202 9.42 -12.34 6.91
CA PRO A 202 9.64 -11.20 7.73
C PRO A 202 10.07 -10.12 6.74
N THR A 203 9.20 -9.12 6.53
CA THR A 203 9.62 -7.78 6.10
C THR A 203 10.95 -7.64 6.77
N PRO A 204 12.08 -7.23 6.11
CA PRO A 204 13.27 -6.97 6.89
C PRO A 204 12.77 -6.04 7.97
N GLU A 205 12.31 -6.64 9.05
CA GLU A 205 11.91 -5.97 10.25
C GLU A 205 13.09 -5.06 10.50
N LYS A 206 12.85 -3.78 10.62
CA LYS A 206 13.73 -2.98 11.45
C LYS A 206 13.83 -3.81 12.72
N LYS A 207 14.89 -4.65 12.83
CA LYS A 207 15.04 -5.60 13.93
C LYS A 207 14.76 -4.82 15.19
N LYS A 208 13.64 -5.12 15.84
CA LYS A 208 13.25 -4.43 17.06
C LYS A 208 14.50 -4.45 17.94
N PRO A 209 14.97 -3.31 18.43
CA PRO A 209 16.23 -3.27 19.18
C PRO A 209 16.10 -4.15 20.42
N THR A 210 17.17 -4.74 20.83
CA THR A 210 17.23 -5.42 22.11
C THR A 210 16.99 -4.41 23.23
N ILE A 211 15.95 -4.63 24.03
CA ILE A 211 15.61 -3.80 25.18
C ILE A 211 15.72 -4.60 26.48
N ARG A 212 16.06 -3.92 27.57
CA ARG A 212 16.28 -4.50 28.88
C ARG A 212 16.10 -3.44 29.96
N LYS A 213 16.18 -3.82 31.21
CA LYS A 213 16.12 -2.89 32.35
C LYS A 213 17.03 -1.69 32.12
N GLY A 214 16.48 -0.48 32.25
CA GLY A 214 17.12 0.80 31.94
C GLY A 214 16.86 1.35 30.55
N SER A 215 16.37 0.55 29.59
CA SER A 215 15.96 1.02 28.27
C SER A 215 14.76 1.95 28.37
N LYS A 216 14.65 2.90 27.42
CA LYS A 216 13.53 3.87 27.33
C LYS A 216 13.10 4.04 25.88
N GLY A 217 11.84 4.45 25.65
CA GLY A 217 11.34 4.84 24.33
C GLY A 217 10.22 3.95 23.80
N THR A 218 9.93 4.12 22.51
CA THR A 218 8.74 3.54 21.83
C THR A 218 8.70 2.02 21.90
N TYR A 219 9.83 1.34 21.71
CA TYR A 219 9.89 -0.12 21.78
C TYR A 219 9.67 -0.67 23.20
N VAL A 220 10.08 0.08 24.25
CA VAL A 220 9.75 -0.29 25.61
C VAL A 220 8.25 -0.18 25.86
N LYS A 221 7.63 0.91 25.39
CA LYS A 221 6.17 1.13 25.46
C LYS A 221 5.39 0.07 24.70
N GLU A 222 5.87 -0.34 23.52
CA GLU A 222 5.30 -1.43 22.72
C GLU A 222 5.32 -2.74 23.52
N CYS A 223 6.49 -3.16 24.00
CA CYS A 223 6.65 -4.35 24.85
C CYS A 223 5.73 -4.34 26.09
N GLN A 224 5.65 -3.20 26.77
CA GLN A 224 4.75 -3.05 27.93
C GLN A 224 3.27 -3.22 27.54
N ASN A 225 2.83 -2.63 26.42
CA ASN A 225 1.46 -2.80 25.92
C ASN A 225 1.15 -4.25 25.59
N ASP A 226 2.09 -4.96 24.95
CA ASP A 226 1.89 -6.35 24.56
C ASP A 226 1.82 -7.26 25.80
N LEU A 227 2.70 -7.03 26.78
CA LEU A 227 2.67 -7.74 28.07
C LEU A 227 1.33 -7.50 28.80
N ILE A 228 0.83 -6.26 28.84
CA ILE A 228 -0.49 -5.92 29.43
C ILE A 228 -1.60 -6.67 28.71
N LYS A 229 -1.63 -6.63 27.38
CA LYS A 229 -2.62 -7.36 26.58
C LYS A 229 -2.60 -8.86 26.87
N LEU A 230 -1.41 -9.42 27.12
CA LEU A 230 -1.23 -10.85 27.45
C LEU A 230 -1.56 -11.16 28.93
N GLY A 231 -1.79 -10.15 29.79
CA GLY A 231 -2.17 -10.31 31.17
C GLY A 231 -1.01 -10.21 32.18
N TYR A 232 0.16 -9.77 31.74
CA TYR A 232 1.31 -9.56 32.62
C TYR A 232 1.30 -8.17 33.27
N ASP A 233 1.59 -8.09 34.55
CA ASP A 233 1.64 -6.83 35.29
C ASP A 233 2.95 -6.09 35.08
N VAL A 234 2.89 -4.94 34.43
CA VAL A 234 4.05 -4.05 34.20
C VAL A 234 4.15 -2.93 35.25
N GLY A 235 3.30 -2.95 36.28
CA GLY A 235 3.25 -2.00 37.35
C GLY A 235 2.24 -0.86 37.17
N LYS A 236 2.04 -0.07 38.23
CA LYS A 236 1.00 0.99 38.31
C LYS A 236 1.11 2.07 37.21
N THR A 237 2.29 2.31 36.66
CA THR A 237 2.51 3.31 35.59
C THR A 237 2.10 2.81 34.19
N GLY A 238 1.77 1.52 34.06
CA GLY A 238 1.42 0.93 32.78
C GLY A 238 2.53 1.03 31.73
N ALA A 239 2.13 1.25 30.49
CA ALA A 239 3.07 1.38 29.36
C ALA A 239 3.66 2.79 29.26
N ASP A 240 4.51 3.15 30.20
CA ASP A 240 5.15 4.47 30.31
C ASP A 240 6.41 4.65 29.42
N GLY A 241 6.84 3.57 28.77
CA GLY A 241 8.03 3.57 27.92
C GLY A 241 9.35 3.56 28.68
N LYS A 242 9.34 3.22 29.99
CA LYS A 242 10.54 3.05 30.82
C LYS A 242 10.65 1.61 31.30
N PHE A 243 11.71 0.92 30.94
CA PHE A 243 11.93 -0.47 31.34
C PHE A 243 12.45 -0.53 32.79
N GLY A 244 11.52 -0.48 33.73
CA GLY A 244 11.77 -0.54 35.18
C GLY A 244 11.76 -1.97 35.73
N ASN A 245 11.77 -2.08 37.08
CA ASN A 245 11.73 -3.36 37.77
C ASN A 245 10.45 -4.16 37.48
N CYS A 246 9.30 -3.49 37.38
CA CYS A 246 8.03 -4.16 37.09
C CYS A 246 8.03 -4.74 35.69
N THR A 247 8.50 -3.97 34.69
CA THR A 247 8.63 -4.44 33.32
C THR A 247 9.61 -5.63 33.21
N ASP A 248 10.75 -5.60 33.94
CA ASP A 248 11.71 -6.71 34.00
C ASP A 248 11.08 -7.99 34.56
N LYS A 249 10.30 -7.86 35.66
CA LYS A 249 9.56 -8.99 36.23
C LYS A 249 8.52 -9.55 35.25
N ALA A 250 7.76 -8.70 34.56
CA ALA A 250 6.77 -9.10 33.57
C ALA A 250 7.41 -9.83 32.38
N VAL A 251 8.53 -9.32 31.86
CA VAL A 251 9.30 -9.97 30.79
C VAL A 251 9.79 -11.34 31.22
N LYS A 252 10.37 -11.47 32.42
CA LYS A 252 10.84 -12.76 32.94
C LYS A 252 9.71 -13.76 33.13
N ALA A 253 8.55 -13.32 33.59
CA ALA A 253 7.36 -14.16 33.70
C ALA A 253 6.93 -14.67 32.32
N PHE A 254 6.80 -13.78 31.33
CA PHE A 254 6.50 -14.14 29.95
C PHE A 254 7.53 -15.12 29.37
N GLN A 255 8.81 -14.84 29.54
CA GLN A 255 9.90 -15.74 29.08
C GLN A 255 9.78 -17.14 29.71
N LYS A 256 9.46 -17.24 31.00
CA LYS A 256 9.24 -18.51 31.68
C LYS A 256 8.06 -19.26 31.09
N ASP A 257 6.90 -18.60 30.89
CA ASP A 257 5.69 -19.22 30.36
C ASP A 257 5.88 -19.71 28.93
N LYS A 258 6.64 -18.97 28.13
CA LYS A 258 6.99 -19.34 26.75
C LYS A 258 8.25 -20.24 26.64
N LYS A 259 8.78 -20.74 27.76
CA LYS A 259 9.98 -21.61 27.81
C LYS A 259 11.21 -21.00 27.14
N LEU A 260 11.33 -19.69 27.18
CA LEU A 260 12.50 -18.95 26.71
C LEU A 260 13.56 -18.85 27.81
N LYS A 261 14.75 -18.37 27.46
CA LYS A 261 15.78 -18.00 28.46
C LYS A 261 15.24 -16.86 29.32
N VAL A 262 15.14 -17.08 30.62
CA VAL A 262 14.61 -16.13 31.59
C VAL A 262 15.70 -15.14 32.04
N ASP A 263 16.06 -14.19 31.18
CA ASP A 263 17.11 -13.20 31.43
C ASP A 263 16.63 -11.76 31.59
N GLY A 264 15.33 -11.50 31.29
CA GLY A 264 14.75 -10.17 31.31
C GLY A 264 15.18 -9.30 30.12
N ILE A 265 15.76 -9.90 29.08
CA ILE A 265 16.20 -9.21 27.88
C ILE A 265 15.22 -9.52 26.75
N VAL A 266 14.60 -8.51 26.20
CA VAL A 266 13.71 -8.65 25.04
C VAL A 266 14.56 -8.51 23.77
N GLY A 267 15.19 -9.61 23.37
CA GLY A 267 15.91 -9.78 22.12
C GLY A 267 15.01 -10.38 21.02
N ALA A 268 15.60 -10.76 19.87
CA ALA A 268 14.87 -11.25 18.71
C ALA A 268 13.87 -12.37 19.04
N LYS A 269 14.29 -13.40 19.77
CA LYS A 269 13.41 -14.52 20.16
C LYS A 269 12.27 -14.11 21.09
N THR A 270 12.50 -13.19 22.01
CA THR A 270 11.46 -12.71 22.92
C THR A 270 10.45 -11.80 22.19
N TRP A 271 10.91 -10.99 21.25
CA TRP A 271 10.04 -10.21 20.39
C TRP A 271 9.15 -11.09 19.53
N GLU A 272 9.71 -12.10 18.87
CA GLU A 272 8.99 -13.07 18.05
C GLU A 272 7.87 -13.76 18.84
N GLU A 273 8.17 -14.23 20.06
CA GLU A 273 7.16 -14.87 20.90
C GLU A 273 6.09 -13.90 21.41
N LEU A 274 6.41 -12.63 21.66
CA LEU A 274 5.45 -11.60 22.01
C LEU A 274 4.48 -11.37 20.83
N ASP A 275 5.01 -11.22 19.63
CA ASP A 275 4.22 -10.99 18.41
C ASP A 275 3.30 -12.19 18.13
N ASN A 276 3.80 -13.44 18.25
CA ASN A 276 3.00 -14.67 18.11
C ASN A 276 1.88 -14.75 19.15
N ALA A 277 2.19 -14.51 20.43
CA ALA A 277 1.20 -14.58 21.51
C ALA A 277 0.08 -13.52 21.38
N ILE A 278 0.42 -12.34 20.84
CA ILE A 278 -0.58 -11.31 20.53
C ILE A 278 -1.45 -11.74 19.34
N ALA A 279 -0.87 -12.32 18.31
CA ALA A 279 -1.63 -12.83 17.15
C ALA A 279 -2.63 -13.93 17.56
N GLU A 280 -2.21 -14.89 18.39
CA GLU A 280 -3.06 -15.95 18.93
C GLU A 280 -4.24 -15.43 19.77
N LYS A 281 -4.07 -14.29 20.45
CA LYS A 281 -5.11 -13.71 21.33
C LYS A 281 -6.12 -12.85 20.56
N THR A 282 -5.77 -12.39 19.37
CA THR A 282 -6.59 -11.46 18.56
C THR A 282 -7.26 -12.12 17.34
N GLY A 283 -6.91 -13.37 17.01
CA GLY A 283 -7.61 -14.21 16.02
C GLY A 283 -8.65 -15.08 16.68
#